data_e7f35664f4b17536ca1bc44f4bf68b80
#
_entry.id   e7f35664f4b17536ca1bc44f4bf68b80
#
_cell.length_a   1.000
_cell.length_b   1.000
_cell.length_c   1.000
_cell.angle_alpha   90.00
_cell.angle_beta   90.00
_cell.angle_gamma   90.00
#
_symmetry.space_group_name_H-M   'P 1'
#
loop_
_entity.id
_entity.type
_entity.pdbx_description
1 polymer ?
#
loop_
_entity_poly.entity_id
_entity_poly.type
_entity_poly.pdbx_seq_one_letter_code
_entity_poly.pdbx_strand_id
1 'polypeptide(L)'
;NSSTVTLFWPPYRYDVSFNFFLFALLGCFVVLYAAMRALSVLRELPVQAQRWRQQQVERAAVGFVMDALSHQLAGRFVRAQAAAQNALDQLQGASAWPLREQLQLLAHLMLAESAQSLQNRERRDRHLQLALAPGLARKAPETAEGVILRAVHWAVEDRDVETARSRLAELPQ
;
A
#
# COMPACT_ATOMS: atom_id res chain seq x y z
N ASN A 1 -51.76 -44.37 10.10
CA ASN A 1 -50.81 -44.08 11.19
C ASN A 1 -50.41 -42.59 11.13
N SER A 2 -51.19 -41.75 11.84
CA SER A 2 -50.84 -40.33 12.01
C SER A 2 -49.91 -40.22 13.21
N SER A 3 -48.62 -40.06 12.95
CA SER A 3 -47.63 -39.75 13.99
C SER A 3 -47.79 -38.30 14.38
N THR A 4 -48.10 -38.03 15.65
CA THR A 4 -48.20 -36.66 16.23
C THR A 4 -47.04 -36.45 17.18
N VAL A 5 -46.44 -35.25 17.13
CA VAL A 5 -45.41 -34.79 18.06
C VAL A 5 -46.08 -33.86 19.07
N THR A 6 -46.02 -34.22 20.35
CA THR A 6 -46.62 -33.45 21.44
C THR A 6 -45.54 -32.62 22.11
N LEU A 7 -45.62 -31.30 22.00
CA LEU A 7 -44.72 -30.36 22.70
C LEU A 7 -45.35 -29.95 24.03
N PHE A 8 -44.65 -30.23 25.13
CA PHE A 8 -45.05 -29.87 26.47
C PHE A 8 -44.41 -28.55 26.89
N TRP A 9 -45.25 -27.49 27.04
CA TRP A 9 -44.84 -26.22 27.67
C TRP A 9 -45.91 -25.84 28.68
N PRO A 10 -45.75 -26.10 29.97
CA PRO A 10 -46.77 -25.77 30.95
C PRO A 10 -47.15 -24.29 30.92
N PRO A 11 -48.48 -23.91 30.87
CA PRO A 11 -49.67 -24.76 30.97
C PRO A 11 -50.28 -25.22 29.65
N TYR A 12 -49.56 -25.08 28.51
CA TYR A 12 -50.13 -25.36 27.15
C TYR A 12 -49.62 -26.68 26.60
N ARG A 13 -50.54 -27.42 25.92
CA ARG A 13 -50.26 -28.62 25.15
C ARG A 13 -50.50 -28.32 23.66
N TYR A 14 -49.51 -28.51 22.83
CA TYR A 14 -49.61 -28.33 21.38
C TYR A 14 -49.42 -29.70 20.70
N ASP A 15 -50.46 -30.24 20.10
CA ASP A 15 -50.40 -31.43 19.27
C ASP A 15 -50.20 -31.00 17.82
N VAL A 16 -49.01 -31.24 17.29
CA VAL A 16 -48.61 -30.83 15.93
C VAL A 16 -48.42 -32.09 15.09
N SER A 17 -48.93 -32.05 13.85
CA SER A 17 -48.67 -33.13 12.88
C SER A 17 -47.18 -33.27 12.63
N PHE A 18 -46.69 -34.52 12.62
CA PHE A 18 -45.27 -34.82 12.37
C PHE A 18 -44.77 -34.19 11.07
N ASN A 19 -45.55 -34.17 10.01
CA ASN A 19 -45.19 -33.52 8.74
C ASN A 19 -45.04 -32.02 8.89
N PHE A 20 -45.91 -31.36 9.67
CA PHE A 20 -45.76 -29.90 9.94
C PHE A 20 -44.50 -29.60 10.75
N PHE A 21 -44.19 -30.42 11.76
CA PHE A 21 -42.96 -30.28 12.53
C PHE A 21 -41.70 -30.42 11.65
N LEU A 22 -41.72 -31.41 10.73
CA LEU A 22 -40.62 -31.63 9.80
C LEU A 22 -40.43 -30.43 8.84
N PHE A 23 -41.53 -29.88 8.31
CA PHE A 23 -41.48 -28.68 7.47
C PHE A 23 -41.03 -27.45 8.25
N ALA A 24 -41.47 -27.27 9.49
CA ALA A 24 -41.03 -26.18 10.34
C ALA A 24 -39.51 -26.28 10.68
N LEU A 25 -39.03 -27.51 10.95
CA LEU A 25 -37.61 -27.77 11.20
C LEU A 25 -36.76 -27.47 9.95
N LEU A 26 -37.23 -27.95 8.78
CA LEU A 26 -36.54 -27.68 7.52
C LEU A 26 -36.51 -26.18 7.20
N GLY A 27 -37.64 -25.49 7.39
CA GLY A 27 -37.70 -24.02 7.22
C GLY A 27 -36.79 -23.29 8.15
N CYS A 28 -36.74 -23.68 9.43
CA CYS A 28 -35.80 -23.11 10.40
C CYS A 28 -34.35 -23.33 9.97
N PHE A 29 -34.00 -24.52 9.48
CA PHE A 29 -32.67 -24.83 9.00
C PHE A 29 -32.28 -23.98 7.78
N VAL A 30 -33.18 -23.81 6.81
CA VAL A 30 -32.96 -22.96 5.64
C VAL A 30 -32.75 -21.50 6.03
N VAL A 31 -33.58 -20.97 6.94
CA VAL A 31 -33.46 -19.61 7.44
C VAL A 31 -32.13 -19.42 8.18
N LEU A 32 -31.75 -20.36 9.04
CA LEU A 32 -30.48 -20.30 9.76
C LEU A 32 -29.28 -20.36 8.81
N TYR A 33 -29.34 -21.24 7.80
CA TYR A 33 -28.33 -21.34 6.76
C TYR A 33 -28.22 -20.02 5.96
N ALA A 34 -29.35 -19.46 5.54
CA ALA A 34 -29.37 -18.18 4.82
C ALA A 34 -28.79 -17.02 5.67
N ALA A 35 -29.15 -16.98 6.96
CA ALA A 35 -28.64 -15.99 7.90
C ALA A 35 -27.12 -16.12 8.09
N MET A 36 -26.61 -17.33 8.28
CA MET A 36 -25.17 -17.58 8.38
C MET A 36 -24.42 -17.19 7.09
N ARG A 37 -24.99 -17.52 5.94
CA ARG A 37 -24.42 -17.18 4.65
C ARG A 37 -24.43 -15.65 4.41
N ALA A 38 -25.52 -14.97 4.75
CA ALA A 38 -25.58 -13.51 4.69
C ALA A 38 -24.52 -12.86 5.59
N LEU A 39 -24.35 -13.40 6.80
CA LEU A 39 -23.35 -12.91 7.75
C LEU A 39 -21.92 -13.13 7.27
N SER A 40 -21.62 -14.25 6.61
CA SER A 40 -20.31 -14.53 6.02
C SER A 40 -20.00 -13.54 4.88
N VAL A 41 -20.95 -13.29 3.98
CA VAL A 41 -20.81 -12.31 2.89
C VAL A 41 -20.58 -10.90 3.45
N LEU A 42 -21.34 -10.50 4.48
CA LEU A 42 -21.14 -9.20 5.13
C LEU A 42 -19.74 -9.04 5.75
N ARG A 43 -19.16 -10.11 6.26
CA ARG A 43 -17.80 -10.10 6.84
C ARG A 43 -16.69 -10.04 5.78
N GLU A 44 -16.94 -10.51 4.57
CA GLU A 44 -15.96 -10.48 3.46
C GLU A 44 -15.92 -9.14 2.73
N LEU A 45 -17.01 -8.35 2.74
CA LEU A 45 -17.11 -7.06 2.07
C LEU A 45 -16.03 -6.04 2.52
N PRO A 46 -15.73 -5.86 3.82
CA PRO A 46 -14.71 -4.89 4.24
C PRO A 46 -13.30 -5.30 3.80
N VAL A 47 -13.01 -6.60 3.72
CA VAL A 47 -11.71 -7.13 3.28
C VAL A 47 -11.50 -6.89 1.79
N GLN A 48 -12.53 -7.10 0.97
CA GLN A 48 -12.47 -6.83 -0.47
C GLN A 48 -12.31 -5.32 -0.75
N ALA A 49 -13.05 -4.48 -0.04
CA ALA A 49 -12.96 -3.03 -0.17
C ALA A 49 -11.57 -2.51 0.23
N GLN A 50 -10.96 -3.07 1.28
CA GLN A 50 -9.59 -2.72 1.69
C GLN A 50 -8.57 -3.15 0.63
N ARG A 51 -8.66 -4.36 0.09
CA ARG A 51 -7.77 -4.84 -0.98
C ARG A 51 -7.88 -3.98 -2.22
N TRP A 52 -9.09 -3.60 -2.61
CA TRP A 52 -9.31 -2.74 -3.78
C TRP A 52 -8.72 -1.34 -3.58
N ARG A 53 -8.92 -0.74 -2.40
CA ARG A 53 -8.29 0.55 -2.04
C ARG A 53 -6.77 0.47 -2.07
N GLN A 54 -6.19 -0.59 -1.53
CA GLN A 54 -4.75 -0.81 -1.54
C GLN A 54 -4.22 -0.89 -2.97
N GLN A 55 -4.84 -1.68 -3.84
CA GLN A 55 -4.45 -1.76 -5.25
C GLN A 55 -4.55 -0.41 -5.98
N GLN A 56 -5.54 0.41 -5.64
CA GLN A 56 -5.65 1.76 -6.20
C GLN A 56 -4.51 2.67 -5.75
N VAL A 57 -4.14 2.63 -4.48
CA VAL A 57 -3.01 3.40 -3.93
C VAL A 57 -1.70 2.96 -4.59
N GLU A 58 -1.47 1.65 -4.73
CA GLU A 58 -0.30 1.11 -5.41
C GLU A 58 -0.19 1.59 -6.87
N ARG A 59 -1.28 1.49 -7.63
CA ARG A 59 -1.32 1.95 -9.03
C ARG A 59 -1.13 3.47 -9.13
N ALA A 60 -1.73 4.23 -8.24
CA ALA A 60 -1.59 5.68 -8.21
C ALA A 60 -0.14 6.09 -7.89
N ALA A 61 0.50 5.46 -6.90
CA ALA A 61 1.89 5.73 -6.54
C ALA A 61 2.85 5.44 -7.70
N VAL A 62 2.69 4.29 -8.36
CA VAL A 62 3.47 3.94 -9.57
C VAL A 62 3.22 4.96 -10.68
N GLY A 63 1.96 5.34 -10.93
CA GLY A 63 1.59 6.34 -11.93
C GLY A 63 2.29 7.68 -11.67
N PHE A 64 2.25 8.17 -10.43
CA PHE A 64 2.93 9.43 -10.07
C PHE A 64 4.46 9.39 -10.22
N VAL A 65 5.10 8.26 -9.90
CA VAL A 65 6.55 8.10 -10.15
C VAL A 65 6.85 8.11 -11.65
N MET A 66 6.04 7.45 -12.47
CA MET A 66 6.19 7.47 -13.93
C MET A 66 5.94 8.86 -14.53
N ASP A 67 4.97 9.60 -14.00
CA ASP A 67 4.72 11.00 -14.38
C ASP A 67 5.90 11.90 -13.99
N ALA A 68 6.45 11.72 -12.78
CA ALA A 68 7.63 12.44 -12.33
C ALA A 68 8.82 12.19 -13.26
N LEU A 69 9.08 10.93 -13.62
CA LEU A 69 10.14 10.57 -14.56
C LEU A 69 9.91 11.21 -15.94
N SER A 70 8.69 11.13 -16.46
CA SER A 70 8.33 11.71 -17.76
C SER A 70 8.54 13.23 -17.78
N HIS A 71 8.14 13.91 -16.71
CA HIS A 71 8.37 15.35 -16.57
C HIS A 71 9.83 15.70 -16.38
N GLN A 72 10.59 14.86 -15.67
CA GLN A 72 12.04 15.02 -15.51
C GLN A 72 12.75 14.96 -16.87
N LEU A 73 12.47 13.94 -17.67
CA LEU A 73 13.04 13.76 -19.01
C LEU A 73 12.64 14.89 -19.97
N ALA A 74 11.44 15.45 -19.80
CA ALA A 74 10.97 16.59 -20.58
C ALA A 74 11.49 17.95 -20.08
N GLY A 75 12.39 18.01 -19.06
CA GLY A 75 12.91 19.24 -18.48
C GLY A 75 11.89 20.05 -17.68
N ARG A 76 10.74 19.43 -17.33
CA ARG A 76 9.65 20.10 -16.60
C ARG A 76 9.80 19.87 -15.08
N PHE A 77 10.90 20.34 -14.52
CA PHE A 77 11.33 20.01 -13.15
C PHE A 77 10.33 20.37 -12.05
N VAL A 78 9.60 21.47 -12.18
CA VAL A 78 8.55 21.84 -11.22
C VAL A 78 7.40 20.84 -11.22
N ARG A 79 7.00 20.36 -12.39
CA ARG A 79 5.95 19.33 -12.50
C ARG A 79 6.46 17.96 -12.02
N ALA A 80 7.72 17.66 -12.29
CA ALA A 80 8.37 16.45 -11.78
C ALA A 80 8.38 16.44 -10.25
N GLN A 81 8.70 17.57 -9.61
CA GLN A 81 8.61 17.69 -8.15
C GLN A 81 7.20 17.47 -7.63
N ALA A 82 6.20 18.08 -8.26
CA ALA A 82 4.81 17.92 -7.83
C ALA A 82 4.35 16.46 -7.94
N ALA A 83 4.67 15.79 -9.05
CA ALA A 83 4.33 14.39 -9.25
C ALA A 83 5.05 13.47 -8.25
N ALA A 84 6.35 13.67 -8.02
CA ALA A 84 7.11 12.90 -7.05
C ALA A 84 6.61 13.11 -5.60
N GLN A 85 6.20 14.33 -5.25
CA GLN A 85 5.59 14.60 -3.95
C GLN A 85 4.24 13.88 -3.80
N ASN A 86 3.38 13.92 -4.82
CA ASN A 86 2.12 13.18 -4.82
C ASN A 86 2.35 11.66 -4.65
N ALA A 87 3.42 11.12 -5.24
CA ALA A 87 3.80 9.72 -5.02
C ALA A 87 4.11 9.45 -3.54
N LEU A 88 4.91 10.30 -2.89
CA LEU A 88 5.22 10.17 -1.46
C LEU A 88 3.97 10.26 -0.59
N ASP A 89 3.07 11.17 -0.88
CA ASP A 89 1.84 11.37 -0.12
C ASP A 89 0.93 10.12 -0.22
N GLN A 90 0.85 9.49 -1.40
CA GLN A 90 0.15 8.21 -1.56
C GLN A 90 0.82 7.08 -0.76
N LEU A 91 2.15 7.05 -0.72
CA LEU A 91 2.91 6.01 -0.03
C LEU A 91 2.84 6.13 1.50
N GLN A 92 2.61 7.33 2.07
CA GLN A 92 2.51 7.52 3.52
C GLN A 92 1.33 6.78 4.14
N GLY A 93 0.19 6.72 3.46
CA GLY A 93 -1.02 6.02 3.91
C GLY A 93 -1.11 4.55 3.49
N ALA A 94 -0.15 4.05 2.74
CA ALA A 94 -0.20 2.71 2.16
C ALA A 94 0.25 1.63 3.16
N SER A 95 -0.45 0.49 3.14
CA SER A 95 0.02 -0.74 3.80
C SER A 95 1.35 -1.19 3.21
N ALA A 96 2.10 -2.04 3.94
CA ALA A 96 3.34 -2.60 3.42
C ALA A 96 3.08 -3.47 2.17
N TRP A 97 3.81 -3.20 1.09
CA TRP A 97 3.80 -3.96 -0.16
C TRP A 97 5.21 -3.96 -0.78
N PRO A 98 5.56 -4.95 -1.61
CA PRO A 98 6.95 -5.20 -2.00
C PRO A 98 7.69 -4.03 -2.64
N LEU A 99 7.00 -3.19 -3.41
CA LEU A 99 7.62 -2.06 -4.13
C LEU A 99 7.54 -0.72 -3.39
N ARG A 100 6.91 -0.67 -2.22
CA ARG A 100 6.66 0.58 -1.49
C ARG A 100 7.94 1.35 -1.21
N GLU A 101 8.90 0.67 -0.59
CA GLU A 101 10.17 1.27 -0.21
C GLU A 101 11.01 1.67 -1.42
N GLN A 102 10.99 0.86 -2.47
CA GLN A 102 11.67 1.17 -3.73
C GLN A 102 11.08 2.43 -4.39
N LEU A 103 9.75 2.54 -4.46
CA LEU A 103 9.09 3.72 -4.99
C LEU A 103 9.32 4.96 -4.13
N GLN A 104 9.38 4.80 -2.81
CA GLN A 104 9.70 5.89 -1.90
C GLN A 104 11.12 6.42 -2.14
N LEU A 105 12.10 5.53 -2.30
CA LEU A 105 13.47 5.87 -2.69
C LEU A 105 13.52 6.63 -4.02
N LEU A 106 12.85 6.09 -5.05
CA LEU A 106 12.79 6.70 -6.37
C LEU A 106 12.13 8.08 -6.32
N ALA A 107 11.04 8.24 -5.57
CA ALA A 107 10.38 9.53 -5.43
C ALA A 107 11.28 10.56 -4.76
N HIS A 108 12.01 10.19 -3.71
CA HIS A 108 13.00 11.08 -3.10
C HIS A 108 14.16 11.42 -4.06
N LEU A 109 14.64 10.45 -4.84
CA LEU A 109 15.66 10.70 -5.87
C LEU A 109 15.13 11.69 -6.93
N MET A 110 13.90 11.52 -7.42
CA MET A 110 13.29 12.44 -8.40
C MET A 110 13.17 13.86 -7.84
N LEU A 111 12.83 14.00 -6.56
CA LEU A 111 12.78 15.30 -5.87
C LEU A 111 14.16 15.91 -5.76
N ALA A 112 15.18 15.13 -5.44
CA ALA A 112 16.57 15.59 -5.36
C ALA A 112 17.11 16.02 -6.75
N GLU A 113 16.87 15.22 -7.79
CA GLU A 113 17.25 15.53 -9.17
C GLU A 113 16.60 16.82 -9.69
N SER A 114 15.30 16.96 -9.45
CA SER A 114 14.57 18.15 -9.85
C SER A 114 15.07 19.37 -9.07
N ALA A 115 15.43 19.22 -7.79
CA ALA A 115 16.00 20.28 -6.97
C ALA A 115 17.41 20.67 -7.47
N GLN A 116 18.25 19.72 -7.88
CA GLN A 116 19.54 19.96 -8.51
C GLN A 116 19.38 20.78 -9.80
N SER A 117 18.45 20.38 -10.67
CA SER A 117 18.18 21.07 -11.93
C SER A 117 17.66 22.52 -11.70
N LEU A 118 16.97 22.75 -10.60
CA LEU A 118 16.49 24.07 -10.17
C LEU A 118 17.50 24.83 -9.30
N GLN A 119 18.75 24.34 -9.15
CA GLN A 119 19.83 24.92 -8.35
C GLN A 119 19.49 25.07 -6.86
N ASN A 120 18.59 24.24 -6.33
CA ASN A 120 18.22 24.24 -4.92
C ASN A 120 18.96 23.11 -4.18
N ARG A 121 20.20 23.38 -3.77
CA ARG A 121 21.08 22.42 -3.09
C ARG A 121 20.51 21.95 -1.75
N GLU A 122 19.94 22.84 -0.95
CA GLU A 122 19.37 22.48 0.35
C GLU A 122 18.26 21.43 0.21
N ARG A 123 17.36 21.64 -0.74
CA ARG A 123 16.28 20.69 -1.00
C ARG A 123 16.77 19.36 -1.56
N ARG A 124 17.77 19.41 -2.46
CA ARG A 124 18.45 18.22 -2.99
C ARG A 124 19.01 17.37 -1.85
N ASP A 125 19.81 17.98 -0.98
CA ASP A 125 20.55 17.31 0.08
C ASP A 125 19.58 16.73 1.14
N ARG A 126 18.49 17.45 1.44
CA ARG A 126 17.42 16.96 2.31
C ARG A 126 16.79 15.67 1.75
N HIS A 127 16.42 15.65 0.48
CA HIS A 127 15.82 14.46 -0.12
C HIS A 127 16.81 13.32 -0.28
N LEU A 128 18.09 13.59 -0.52
CA LEU A 128 19.14 12.57 -0.48
C LEU A 128 19.26 11.92 0.90
N GLN A 129 19.27 12.72 1.97
CA GLN A 129 19.31 12.18 3.33
C GLN A 129 18.11 11.30 3.64
N LEU A 130 16.91 11.70 3.22
CA LEU A 130 15.71 10.89 3.38
C LEU A 130 15.76 9.59 2.59
N ALA A 131 16.26 9.62 1.36
CA ALA A 131 16.43 8.43 0.53
C ALA A 131 17.44 7.43 1.15
N LEU A 132 18.56 7.94 1.67
CA LEU A 132 19.63 7.14 2.26
C LEU A 132 19.42 6.83 3.74
N ALA A 133 18.25 7.16 4.30
CA ALA A 133 17.91 6.78 5.67
C ALA A 133 18.04 5.25 5.85
N PRO A 134 18.71 4.76 6.92
CA PRO A 134 19.05 3.34 7.08
C PRO A 134 17.85 2.40 7.05
N GLY A 135 16.67 2.89 7.48
CA GLY A 135 15.42 2.13 7.46
C GLY A 135 14.88 1.89 6.05
N LEU A 136 15.12 2.82 5.14
CA LEU A 136 14.65 2.76 3.76
C LEU A 136 15.68 2.07 2.85
N ALA A 137 16.94 2.48 2.96
CA ALA A 137 18.05 1.95 2.14
C ALA A 137 18.22 0.43 2.28
N ARG A 138 18.09 -0.12 3.49
CA ARG A 138 18.20 -1.57 3.72
C ARG A 138 17.08 -2.40 3.09
N LYS A 139 15.92 -1.81 2.86
CA LYS A 139 14.77 -2.51 2.30
C LYS A 139 14.75 -2.52 0.76
N ALA A 140 15.49 -1.61 0.14
CA ALA A 140 15.64 -1.51 -1.31
C ALA A 140 17.12 -1.27 -1.69
N PRO A 141 18.02 -2.23 -1.45
CA PRO A 141 19.47 -2.03 -1.55
C PRO A 141 19.92 -1.66 -2.96
N GLU A 142 19.39 -2.30 -3.99
CA GLU A 142 19.75 -2.01 -5.38
C GLU A 142 19.41 -0.57 -5.78
N THR A 143 18.25 -0.07 -5.34
CA THR A 143 17.85 1.32 -5.60
C THR A 143 18.67 2.29 -4.76
N ALA A 144 19.00 1.94 -3.52
CA ALA A 144 19.85 2.75 -2.64
C ALA A 144 21.25 2.92 -3.20
N GLU A 145 21.83 1.87 -3.80
CA GLU A 145 23.11 1.93 -4.50
C GLU A 145 23.07 2.96 -5.63
N GLY A 146 22.04 2.96 -6.45
CA GLY A 146 21.84 3.97 -7.49
C GLY A 146 21.75 5.40 -6.92
N VAL A 147 21.09 5.58 -5.78
CA VAL A 147 21.02 6.89 -5.10
C VAL A 147 22.39 7.32 -4.58
N ILE A 148 23.19 6.41 -4.02
CA ILE A 148 24.56 6.69 -3.55
C ILE A 148 25.43 7.14 -4.73
N LEU A 149 25.39 6.41 -5.85
CA LEU A 149 26.15 6.78 -7.06
C LEU A 149 25.77 8.17 -7.57
N ARG A 150 24.48 8.51 -7.52
CA ARG A 150 24.01 9.84 -7.91
C ARG A 150 24.49 10.93 -6.95
N ALA A 151 24.49 10.65 -5.64
CA ALA A 151 25.02 11.54 -4.63
C ALA A 151 26.52 11.79 -4.81
N VAL A 152 27.30 10.76 -5.16
CA VAL A 152 28.72 10.88 -5.49
C VAL A 152 28.92 11.78 -6.70
N HIS A 153 28.12 11.60 -7.75
CA HIS A 153 28.21 12.42 -8.95
C HIS A 153 28.01 13.91 -8.64
N TRP A 154 27.00 14.26 -7.85
CA TRP A 154 26.76 15.65 -7.45
C TRP A 154 27.84 16.20 -6.52
N ALA A 155 28.40 15.39 -5.62
CA ALA A 155 29.51 15.80 -4.77
C ALA A 155 30.75 16.14 -5.63
N VAL A 156 31.00 15.37 -6.70
CA VAL A 156 32.09 15.65 -7.65
C VAL A 156 31.81 16.95 -8.42
N GLU A 157 30.58 17.17 -8.89
CA GLU A 157 30.17 18.41 -9.55
C GLU A 157 30.36 19.64 -8.62
N ASP A 158 30.04 19.48 -7.33
CA ASP A 158 30.22 20.50 -6.29
C ASP A 158 31.68 20.66 -5.84
N ARG A 159 32.60 19.82 -6.36
CA ARG A 159 34.04 19.76 -5.98
C ARG A 159 34.23 19.36 -4.51
N ASP A 160 33.30 18.70 -3.90
CA ASP A 160 33.37 18.16 -2.53
C ASP A 160 33.95 16.74 -2.55
N VAL A 161 35.27 16.64 -2.57
CA VAL A 161 35.99 15.35 -2.65
C VAL A 161 35.77 14.49 -1.40
N GLU A 162 35.65 15.13 -0.23
CA GLU A 162 35.47 14.42 1.03
C GLU A 162 34.10 13.71 1.08
N THR A 163 33.02 14.44 0.73
CA THR A 163 31.71 13.87 0.62
C THR A 163 31.66 12.80 -0.44
N ALA A 164 32.27 12.99 -1.61
CA ALA A 164 32.28 11.97 -2.67
C ALA A 164 32.97 10.68 -2.20
N ARG A 165 34.12 10.78 -1.52
CA ARG A 165 34.86 9.63 -0.98
C ARG A 165 34.06 8.90 0.11
N SER A 166 33.45 9.65 1.03
CA SER A 166 32.61 9.10 2.09
C SER A 166 31.45 8.30 1.52
N ARG A 167 30.75 8.84 0.51
CA ARG A 167 29.63 8.16 -0.14
C ARG A 167 30.05 6.91 -0.92
N LEU A 168 31.21 6.95 -1.58
CA LEU A 168 31.76 5.76 -2.26
C LEU A 168 32.07 4.61 -1.28
N ALA A 169 32.49 4.94 -0.07
CA ALA A 169 32.75 3.91 0.97
C ALA A 169 31.47 3.24 1.49
N GLU A 170 30.30 3.84 1.27
CA GLU A 170 28.99 3.26 1.64
C GLU A 170 28.52 2.18 0.64
N LEU A 171 29.13 2.07 -0.55
CA LEU A 171 28.77 1.06 -1.54
C LEU A 171 29.18 -0.33 -1.08
N PRO A 172 28.34 -1.37 -1.29
CA PRO A 172 28.72 -2.76 -1.04
C PRO A 172 29.87 -3.16 -1.96
N GLN A 173 30.84 -3.85 -1.40
CA GLN A 173 32.00 -4.42 -2.15
C GLN A 173 31.60 -5.72 -2.82
#